data_4e16881a78f9a07bd5805c179f0a9e73
#
_entry.id   4e16881a78f9a07bd5805c179f0a9e73
#
_cell.length_a   1.000
_cell.length_b   1.000
_cell.length_c   1.000
_cell.angle_alpha   90.00
_cell.angle_beta   90.00
_cell.angle_gamma   90.00
#
_symmetry.space_group_name_H-M   'P 1'
#
loop_
_entity.id
_entity.type
_entity.pdbx_description
1 polymer ?
#
loop_
_entity_poly.entity_id
_entity_poly.type
_entity_poly.pdbx_seq_one_letter_code
_entity_poly.pdbx_strand_id
1 'polypeptide(L)'
;MADGHSSGRGPARIVKFDASGKFVKAWGTRGAGAGQLEVPHALAMDSRGRLFVADRWNDRIVIYDQDGKALDAWSQFGRPSGVFIDKNDVLYVADSESREPQGYGYHPGWKRGLRIGSARTGKVDAFVPDDAPDPDKQATSGAEGITADGHGVVYGAQVLQKAVVRYTRK
;
A
#
# COMPACT_ATOMS: atom_id res chain seq x y z
N MET A 1 4.89 12.25 -4.35
CA MET A 1 4.19 11.55 -5.45
C MET A 1 4.89 10.22 -5.69
N ALA A 2 4.14 9.11 -5.78
CA ALA A 2 4.66 7.86 -6.31
C ALA A 2 4.66 7.95 -7.83
N ASP A 3 5.80 7.62 -8.47
CA ASP A 3 6.00 7.71 -9.91
C ASP A 3 6.53 6.36 -10.40
N GLY A 4 5.64 5.51 -10.94
CA GLY A 4 6.06 4.18 -11.34
C GLY A 4 4.98 3.12 -11.54
N HIS A 5 3.77 3.49 -11.86
CA HIS A 5 2.65 2.55 -12.09
C HIS A 5 2.78 1.73 -13.39
N SER A 6 3.91 1.73 -14.06
CA SER A 6 4.11 0.92 -15.27
C SER A 6 4.98 -0.30 -15.01
N SER A 7 4.48 -1.47 -15.37
CA SER A 7 5.21 -2.73 -15.27
C SER A 7 6.41 -2.76 -16.24
N GLY A 8 7.59 -3.01 -15.71
CA GLY A 8 8.81 -3.31 -16.49
C GLY A 8 9.42 -2.13 -17.27
N ARG A 9 8.77 -0.97 -17.35
CA ARG A 9 9.29 0.20 -18.07
C ARG A 9 8.92 1.49 -17.33
N GLY A 10 9.76 2.53 -17.45
CA GLY A 10 9.55 3.81 -16.81
C GLY A 10 10.13 3.91 -15.39
N PRO A 11 9.90 5.03 -14.70
CA PRO A 11 10.45 5.26 -13.38
C PRO A 11 9.82 4.36 -12.32
N ALA A 12 10.57 4.11 -11.23
CA ALA A 12 10.07 3.51 -10.01
C ALA A 12 10.67 4.32 -8.85
N ARG A 13 10.06 5.46 -8.56
CA ARG A 13 10.64 6.47 -7.68
C ARG A 13 9.59 7.24 -6.90
N ILE A 14 10.05 7.95 -5.90
CA ILE A 14 9.28 8.95 -5.17
C ILE A 14 9.75 10.32 -5.61
N VAL A 15 8.82 11.24 -5.85
CA VAL A 15 9.09 12.63 -6.20
C VAL A 15 8.52 13.53 -5.11
N LYS A 16 9.37 14.40 -4.57
CA LYS A 16 9.03 15.40 -3.55
C LYS A 16 8.91 16.77 -4.19
N PHE A 17 7.82 17.43 -3.88
CA PHE A 17 7.57 18.83 -4.21
C PHE A 17 7.42 19.64 -2.93
N ASP A 18 7.68 20.93 -2.97
CA ASP A 18 7.35 21.84 -1.90
C ASP A 18 5.85 22.26 -1.92
N ALA A 19 5.44 23.09 -0.98
CA ALA A 19 4.05 23.57 -0.87
C ALA A 19 3.59 24.42 -2.06
N SER A 20 4.51 24.98 -2.85
CA SER A 20 4.21 25.72 -4.08
C SER A 20 4.10 24.83 -5.33
N GLY A 21 4.37 23.52 -5.18
CA GLY A 21 4.41 22.57 -6.28
C GLY A 21 5.75 22.54 -7.03
N LYS A 22 6.77 23.22 -6.53
CA LYS A 22 8.11 23.20 -7.13
C LYS A 22 8.81 21.91 -6.78
N PHE A 23 9.44 21.27 -7.79
CA PHE A 23 10.27 20.09 -7.60
C PHE A 23 11.40 20.34 -6.59
N VAL A 24 11.52 19.44 -5.63
CA VAL A 24 12.59 19.46 -4.61
C VAL A 24 13.61 18.37 -4.91
N LYS A 25 13.18 17.11 -4.96
CA LYS A 25 14.06 15.96 -5.25
C LYS A 25 13.28 14.72 -5.62
N ALA A 26 13.97 13.71 -6.13
CA ALA A 26 13.44 12.38 -6.33
C ALA A 26 14.43 11.32 -5.81
N TRP A 27 13.91 10.17 -5.39
CA TRP A 27 14.70 9.02 -4.98
C TRP A 27 13.99 7.70 -5.28
N GLY A 28 14.74 6.60 -5.18
CA GLY A 28 14.31 5.28 -5.59
C GLY A 28 14.71 4.96 -7.03
N THR A 29 15.00 3.71 -7.23
CA THR A 29 15.29 3.13 -8.54
C THR A 29 14.52 1.81 -8.63
N ARG A 30 14.30 1.32 -9.85
CA ARG A 30 13.63 0.04 -10.07
C ARG A 30 14.42 -1.13 -9.49
N GLY A 31 13.73 -2.02 -8.78
CA GLY A 31 14.29 -3.25 -8.23
C GLY A 31 13.69 -3.66 -6.89
N ALA A 32 14.24 -4.72 -6.30
CA ALA A 32 13.80 -5.29 -5.02
C ALA A 32 14.79 -5.08 -3.86
N GLY A 33 15.95 -4.47 -4.12
CA GLY A 33 16.96 -4.20 -3.09
C GLY A 33 16.54 -3.13 -2.07
N ALA A 34 17.41 -2.83 -1.13
CA ALA A 34 17.18 -1.78 -0.13
C ALA A 34 17.00 -0.41 -0.83
N GLY A 35 15.87 0.28 -0.55
CA GLY A 35 15.54 1.56 -1.15
C GLY A 35 15.15 1.53 -2.63
N GLN A 36 15.15 0.35 -3.27
CA GLN A 36 14.59 0.15 -4.60
C GLN A 36 13.08 -0.10 -4.51
N LEU A 37 12.37 0.12 -5.61
CA LEU A 37 10.91 0.02 -5.70
C LEU A 37 10.50 -0.70 -6.99
N GLU A 38 9.36 -1.39 -6.95
CA GLU A 38 8.72 -1.94 -8.14
C GLU A 38 7.22 -1.66 -8.11
N VAL A 39 6.78 -0.78 -9.00
CA VAL A 39 5.39 -0.27 -9.01
C VAL A 39 4.99 0.37 -7.67
N PRO A 40 5.68 1.47 -7.23
CA PRO A 40 5.23 2.22 -6.06
C PRO A 40 3.83 2.79 -6.32
N HIS A 41 2.84 2.37 -5.49
CA HIS A 41 1.43 2.58 -5.82
C HIS A 41 0.74 3.62 -4.94
N ALA A 42 1.00 3.62 -3.64
CA ALA A 42 0.41 4.55 -2.69
C ALA A 42 1.43 5.07 -1.69
N LEU A 43 1.12 6.20 -1.07
CA LEU A 43 1.96 6.86 -0.07
C LEU A 43 1.12 7.27 1.14
N ALA A 44 1.68 7.11 2.33
CA ALA A 44 1.16 7.71 3.55
C ALA A 44 2.32 8.21 4.42
N MET A 45 2.06 9.12 5.33
CA MET A 45 3.06 9.65 6.27
C MET A 45 2.57 9.48 7.70
N ASP A 46 3.44 9.02 8.59
CA ASP A 46 3.11 8.91 10.01
C ASP A 46 3.38 10.23 10.79
N SER A 47 3.02 10.26 12.07
CA SER A 47 3.20 11.44 12.93
C SER A 47 4.67 11.81 13.16
N ARG A 48 5.62 10.92 12.86
CA ARG A 48 7.07 11.14 12.95
C ARG A 48 7.68 11.65 11.65
N GLY A 49 6.87 11.85 10.62
CA GLY A 49 7.33 12.27 9.29
C GLY A 49 7.98 11.16 8.47
N ARG A 50 7.81 9.88 8.84
CA ARG A 50 8.28 8.77 8.01
C ARG A 50 7.29 8.53 6.87
N LEU A 51 7.82 8.31 5.67
CA LEU A 51 7.04 8.06 4.46
C LEU A 51 6.93 6.55 4.22
N PHE A 52 5.71 6.05 4.22
CA PHE A 52 5.34 4.67 3.92
C PHE A 52 4.95 4.57 2.45
N VAL A 53 5.64 3.71 1.72
CA VAL A 53 5.47 3.52 0.27
C VAL A 53 4.96 2.10 0.02
N ALA A 54 3.78 1.98 -0.57
CA ALA A 54 3.28 0.72 -1.08
C ALA A 54 4.12 0.27 -2.29
N ASP A 55 5.11 -0.58 -2.05
CA ASP A 55 5.98 -1.17 -3.07
C ASP A 55 5.34 -2.47 -3.57
N ARG A 56 4.26 -2.28 -4.36
CA ARG A 56 3.26 -3.30 -4.65
C ARG A 56 3.82 -4.58 -5.26
N TRP A 57 4.69 -4.48 -6.24
CA TRP A 57 5.22 -5.65 -6.94
C TRP A 57 6.37 -6.35 -6.19
N ASN A 58 6.87 -5.75 -5.12
CA ASN A 58 7.79 -6.39 -4.19
C ASN A 58 7.06 -6.90 -2.92
N ASP A 59 5.72 -6.87 -2.89
CA ASP A 59 4.88 -7.37 -1.80
C ASP A 59 5.29 -6.83 -0.42
N ARG A 60 5.58 -5.50 -0.36
CA ARG A 60 6.06 -4.85 0.85
C ARG A 60 5.70 -3.37 0.94
N ILE A 61 5.80 -2.83 2.14
CA ILE A 61 5.84 -1.39 2.39
C ILE A 61 7.28 -1.01 2.66
N VAL A 62 7.84 -0.05 1.91
CA VAL A 62 9.17 0.52 2.20
C VAL A 62 8.96 1.83 2.97
N ILE A 63 9.73 2.00 4.05
CA ILE A 63 9.65 3.16 4.92
C ILE A 63 10.89 4.03 4.70
N TYR A 64 10.68 5.31 4.42
CA TYR A 64 11.73 6.29 4.20
C TYR A 64 11.66 7.41 5.23
N ASP A 65 12.79 8.05 5.50
CA ASP A 65 12.78 9.41 6.03
C ASP A 65 12.44 10.44 4.93
N GLN A 66 12.34 11.71 5.31
CA GLN A 66 12.02 12.77 4.37
C GLN A 66 13.18 13.16 3.44
N ASP A 67 14.36 12.59 3.69
CA ASP A 67 15.54 12.75 2.85
C ASP A 67 15.73 11.60 1.87
N GLY A 68 14.80 10.63 1.88
CA GLY A 68 14.80 9.50 0.95
C GLY A 68 15.73 8.37 1.35
N LYS A 69 16.21 8.36 2.59
CA LYS A 69 16.93 7.22 3.16
C LYS A 69 15.93 6.14 3.54
N ALA A 70 16.09 4.93 3.02
CA ALA A 70 15.32 3.77 3.43
C ALA A 70 15.64 3.42 4.89
N LEU A 71 14.61 3.32 5.71
CA LEU A 71 14.69 3.03 7.14
C LEU A 71 14.35 1.57 7.43
N ASP A 72 13.32 1.04 6.75
CA ASP A 72 12.79 -0.30 6.98
C ASP A 72 11.98 -0.78 5.77
N ALA A 73 11.65 -2.09 5.74
CA ALA A 73 10.78 -2.69 4.75
C ALA A 73 9.92 -3.79 5.40
N TRP A 74 8.59 -3.70 5.25
CA TRP A 74 7.61 -4.56 5.91
C TRP A 74 6.80 -5.37 4.91
N SER A 75 6.90 -6.71 4.96
CA SER A 75 6.14 -7.63 4.11
C SER A 75 4.85 -8.15 4.74
N GLN A 76 4.66 -7.98 6.06
CA GLN A 76 3.51 -8.52 6.80
C GLN A 76 2.16 -7.87 6.47
N PHE A 77 2.13 -6.88 5.58
CA PHE A 77 0.92 -6.22 5.10
C PHE A 77 0.43 -6.73 3.73
N GLY A 78 1.05 -7.77 3.17
CA GLY A 78 0.70 -8.37 1.90
C GLY A 78 1.20 -7.57 0.70
N ARG A 79 0.42 -7.58 -0.39
CA ARG A 79 0.70 -6.88 -1.66
C ARG A 79 -0.01 -5.51 -1.66
N PRO A 80 0.61 -4.46 -1.14
CA PRO A 80 -0.09 -3.21 -0.81
C PRO A 80 -0.43 -2.41 -2.07
N SER A 81 -1.73 -2.20 -2.31
CA SER A 81 -2.24 -1.25 -3.30
C SER A 81 -2.51 0.11 -2.68
N GLY A 82 -3.34 0.18 -1.65
CA GLY A 82 -3.65 1.38 -0.90
C GLY A 82 -3.00 1.41 0.47
N VAL A 83 -2.57 2.60 0.91
CA VAL A 83 -2.02 2.83 2.25
C VAL A 83 -2.58 4.13 2.81
N PHE A 84 -3.06 4.08 4.04
CA PHE A 84 -3.48 5.25 4.81
C PHE A 84 -2.97 5.13 6.24
N ILE A 85 -2.58 6.24 6.86
CA ILE A 85 -2.19 6.31 8.27
C ILE A 85 -3.01 7.41 8.94
N ASP A 86 -3.68 7.08 10.02
CA ASP A 86 -4.47 8.05 10.77
C ASP A 86 -3.62 8.86 11.79
N LYS A 87 -4.27 9.82 12.46
CA LYS A 87 -3.63 10.69 13.47
C LYS A 87 -3.07 9.95 14.69
N ASN A 88 -3.46 8.70 14.90
CA ASN A 88 -2.99 7.85 16.01
C ASN A 88 -1.88 6.89 15.58
N ASP A 89 -1.37 7.03 14.35
CA ASP A 89 -0.42 6.12 13.69
C ASP A 89 -0.98 4.70 13.51
N VAL A 90 -2.30 4.57 13.33
CA VAL A 90 -2.88 3.32 12.83
C VAL A 90 -2.67 3.26 11.33
N LEU A 91 -2.08 2.17 10.87
CA LEU A 91 -1.78 1.90 9.47
C LEU A 91 -2.88 1.01 8.88
N TYR A 92 -3.48 1.47 7.81
CA TYR A 92 -4.49 0.77 7.02
C TYR A 92 -3.91 0.45 5.65
N VAL A 93 -3.95 -0.82 5.26
CA VAL A 93 -3.39 -1.30 3.99
C VAL A 93 -4.41 -2.13 3.23
N ALA A 94 -4.62 -1.81 1.97
CA ALA A 94 -5.46 -2.57 1.06
C ALA A 94 -4.58 -3.44 0.16
N ASP A 95 -4.90 -4.74 0.10
CA ASP A 95 -4.32 -5.73 -0.80
C ASP A 95 -5.44 -6.23 -1.72
N SER A 96 -5.42 -5.82 -2.98
CA SER A 96 -6.44 -6.15 -3.98
C SER A 96 -6.02 -7.23 -4.97
N GLU A 97 -4.77 -7.73 -4.88
CA GLU A 97 -4.19 -8.53 -5.96
C GLU A 97 -3.58 -9.85 -5.53
N SER A 98 -3.22 -10.05 -4.24
CA SER A 98 -2.63 -11.32 -3.79
C SER A 98 -3.50 -12.51 -4.19
N ARG A 99 -2.88 -13.56 -4.79
CA ARG A 99 -3.57 -14.76 -5.24
C ARG A 99 -2.64 -15.96 -5.31
N GLU A 100 -3.23 -17.17 -5.21
CA GLU A 100 -2.51 -18.46 -5.32
C GLU A 100 -2.08 -18.82 -6.75
N PRO A 101 -2.91 -18.60 -7.79
CA PRO A 101 -2.52 -18.99 -9.15
C PRO A 101 -1.33 -18.20 -9.67
N GLN A 102 -0.46 -18.87 -10.41
CA GLN A 102 0.70 -18.26 -11.06
C GLN A 102 0.30 -17.10 -11.99
N GLY A 103 1.21 -16.15 -12.14
CA GLY A 103 1.03 -14.98 -12.99
C GLY A 103 0.81 -13.70 -12.21
N TYR A 104 0.00 -12.80 -12.75
CA TYR A 104 -0.24 -11.50 -12.14
C TYR A 104 -0.84 -11.63 -10.73
N GLY A 105 -0.24 -10.96 -9.77
CA GLY A 105 -0.68 -11.02 -8.37
C GLY A 105 -0.28 -12.29 -7.60
N TYR A 106 0.54 -13.18 -8.18
CA TYR A 106 1.00 -14.39 -7.51
C TYR A 106 1.72 -14.07 -6.20
N HIS A 107 1.11 -14.47 -5.09
CA HIS A 107 1.60 -14.27 -3.74
C HIS A 107 1.10 -15.41 -2.85
N PRO A 108 1.72 -16.61 -2.97
CA PRO A 108 1.20 -17.84 -2.38
C PRO A 108 1.14 -17.75 -0.84
N GLY A 109 0.07 -18.31 -0.27
CA GLY A 109 -0.21 -18.24 1.16
C GLY A 109 -0.84 -16.93 1.65
N TRP A 110 -1.04 -15.95 0.75
CA TRP A 110 -1.64 -14.67 1.10
C TRP A 110 -3.06 -14.53 0.55
N LYS A 111 -3.92 -13.91 1.37
CA LYS A 111 -5.29 -13.57 1.00
C LYS A 111 -5.43 -12.06 0.83
N ARG A 112 -6.20 -11.66 -0.18
CA ARG A 112 -6.62 -10.27 -0.39
C ARG A 112 -7.47 -9.77 0.75
N GLY A 113 -7.47 -8.48 0.96
CA GLY A 113 -8.28 -7.82 1.95
C GLY A 113 -7.57 -6.63 2.58
N LEU A 114 -8.13 -6.15 3.69
CA LEU A 114 -7.59 -5.00 4.40
C LEU A 114 -6.81 -5.49 5.63
N ARG A 115 -5.60 -4.98 5.80
CA ARG A 115 -4.80 -5.19 7.00
C ARG A 115 -4.68 -3.89 7.77
N ILE A 116 -5.02 -3.95 9.05
CA ILE A 116 -5.00 -2.80 9.95
C ILE A 116 -3.98 -3.10 11.04
N GLY A 117 -3.13 -2.15 11.35
CA GLY A 117 -2.07 -2.35 12.33
C GLY A 117 -1.40 -1.05 12.77
N SER A 118 -0.21 -1.16 13.30
CA SER A 118 0.53 -0.02 13.86
C SER A 118 1.62 0.46 12.90
N ALA A 119 1.57 1.72 12.49
CA ALA A 119 2.67 2.37 11.79
C ALA A 119 3.93 2.50 12.66
N ARG A 120 3.81 2.39 13.97
CA ARG A 120 4.96 2.50 14.90
C ARG A 120 5.79 1.23 14.97
N THR A 121 5.11 0.06 14.95
CA THR A 121 5.74 -1.24 15.24
C THR A 121 5.67 -2.23 14.09
N GLY A 122 4.84 -1.99 13.07
CA GLY A 122 4.56 -2.92 11.99
C GLY A 122 3.66 -4.09 12.38
N LYS A 123 3.17 -4.15 13.63
CA LYS A 123 2.27 -5.22 14.04
C LYS A 123 0.94 -5.10 13.31
N VAL A 124 0.48 -6.20 12.71
CA VAL A 124 -0.87 -6.33 12.14
C VAL A 124 -1.82 -6.77 13.26
N ASP A 125 -2.86 -5.99 13.52
CA ASP A 125 -3.81 -6.21 14.60
C ASP A 125 -5.15 -6.78 14.10
N ALA A 126 -5.51 -6.51 12.83
CA ALA A 126 -6.75 -7.00 12.23
C ALA A 126 -6.60 -7.27 10.73
N PHE A 127 -7.39 -8.23 10.24
CA PHE A 127 -7.53 -8.55 8.83
C PHE A 127 -9.02 -8.63 8.47
N VAL A 128 -9.42 -7.91 7.44
CA VAL A 128 -10.75 -7.98 6.83
C VAL A 128 -10.57 -8.62 5.46
N PRO A 129 -11.01 -9.88 5.27
CA PRO A 129 -10.84 -10.56 3.98
C PRO A 129 -11.64 -9.88 2.87
N ASP A 130 -11.17 -10.03 1.64
CA ASP A 130 -11.94 -9.71 0.45
C ASP A 130 -13.22 -10.57 0.42
N ASP A 131 -14.35 -9.96 0.09
CA ASP A 131 -15.67 -10.59 0.05
C ASP A 131 -16.02 -11.20 -1.32
N ALA A 132 -15.11 -11.12 -2.30
CA ALA A 132 -15.31 -11.76 -3.58
C ALA A 132 -15.48 -13.29 -3.42
N PRO A 133 -16.48 -13.90 -4.08
CA PRO A 133 -16.74 -15.34 -3.95
C PRO A 133 -15.54 -16.23 -4.33
N ASP A 134 -14.74 -15.80 -5.27
CA ASP A 134 -13.54 -16.49 -5.72
C ASP A 134 -12.47 -15.46 -6.14
N PRO A 135 -11.71 -14.91 -5.19
CA PRO A 135 -10.70 -13.89 -5.49
C PRO A 135 -9.64 -14.38 -6.47
N ASP A 136 -9.31 -15.68 -6.43
CA ASP A 136 -8.24 -16.25 -7.28
C ASP A 136 -8.58 -16.30 -8.75
N LYS A 137 -9.85 -16.27 -9.11
CA LYS A 137 -10.29 -16.21 -10.51
C LYS A 137 -10.21 -14.81 -11.12
N GLN A 138 -9.92 -13.80 -10.33
CA GLN A 138 -9.90 -12.42 -10.77
C GLN A 138 -8.48 -11.83 -10.65
N ALA A 139 -8.10 -10.97 -11.60
CA ALA A 139 -6.81 -10.27 -11.53
C ALA A 139 -6.76 -9.31 -10.32
N THR A 140 -7.87 -8.64 -10.05
CA THR A 140 -8.06 -7.77 -8.88
C THR A 140 -9.47 -7.90 -8.33
N SER A 141 -9.63 -7.73 -7.03
CA SER A 141 -10.92 -7.62 -6.34
C SER A 141 -10.67 -6.88 -5.02
N GLY A 142 -11.71 -6.63 -4.23
CA GLY A 142 -11.56 -5.86 -3.00
C GLY A 142 -11.10 -4.42 -3.25
N ALA A 143 -10.54 -3.82 -2.23
CA ALA A 143 -10.18 -2.40 -2.26
C ALA A 143 -8.74 -2.18 -2.76
N GLU A 144 -8.57 -1.26 -3.72
CA GLU A 144 -7.26 -0.68 -4.06
C GLU A 144 -6.97 0.61 -3.28
N GLY A 145 -7.99 1.46 -3.06
CA GLY A 145 -7.88 2.63 -2.21
C GLY A 145 -8.43 2.36 -0.82
N ILE A 146 -7.86 2.99 0.21
CA ILE A 146 -8.28 2.82 1.60
C ILE A 146 -8.14 4.14 2.36
N THR A 147 -9.12 4.41 3.22
CA THR A 147 -9.05 5.48 4.21
C THR A 147 -9.87 5.10 5.45
N ALA A 148 -9.73 5.84 6.54
CA ALA A 148 -10.57 5.72 7.72
C ALA A 148 -10.99 7.10 8.21
N ASP A 149 -12.21 7.20 8.80
CA ASP A 149 -12.65 8.42 9.43
C ASP A 149 -12.15 8.56 10.89
N GLY A 150 -12.47 9.68 11.51
CA GLY A 150 -12.07 9.96 12.90
C GLY A 150 -12.70 9.05 13.96
N HIS A 151 -13.67 8.20 13.58
CA HIS A 151 -14.35 7.23 14.43
C HIS A 151 -13.85 5.79 14.21
N GLY A 152 -12.87 5.59 13.29
CA GLY A 152 -12.31 4.28 12.96
C GLY A 152 -13.16 3.45 12.01
N VAL A 153 -14.11 4.07 11.31
CA VAL A 153 -14.83 3.44 10.20
C VAL A 153 -13.92 3.46 8.98
N VAL A 154 -13.71 2.29 8.38
CA VAL A 154 -12.83 2.12 7.22
C VAL A 154 -13.64 2.17 5.93
N TYR A 155 -13.09 2.81 4.92
CA TYR A 155 -13.67 2.88 3.57
C TYR A 155 -12.67 2.32 2.58
N GLY A 156 -13.10 1.38 1.73
CA GLY A 156 -12.33 0.79 0.66
C GLY A 156 -12.92 1.14 -0.71
N ALA A 157 -12.07 1.60 -1.63
CA ALA A 157 -12.46 1.86 -3.01
C ALA A 157 -12.17 0.62 -3.86
N GLN A 158 -13.21 -0.10 -4.25
CA GLN A 158 -13.13 -1.33 -5.05
C GLN A 158 -13.18 -1.01 -6.55
N VAL A 159 -12.09 -1.33 -7.27
CA VAL A 159 -11.94 -0.98 -8.69
C VAL A 159 -12.84 -1.84 -9.58
N LEU A 160 -12.83 -3.15 -9.38
CA LEU A 160 -13.61 -4.09 -10.22
C LEU A 160 -15.12 -3.83 -10.07
N GLN A 161 -15.60 -3.67 -8.85
CA GLN A 161 -17.00 -3.44 -8.51
C GLN A 161 -17.42 -1.98 -8.75
N LYS A 162 -16.47 -1.06 -8.98
CA LYS A 162 -16.69 0.39 -9.12
C LYS A 162 -17.49 0.96 -7.95
N ALA A 163 -17.12 0.58 -6.73
CA ALA A 163 -17.86 0.87 -5.51
C ALA A 163 -16.95 1.39 -4.40
N VAL A 164 -17.53 2.12 -3.46
CA VAL A 164 -16.93 2.42 -2.17
C VAL A 164 -17.65 1.58 -1.12
N VAL A 165 -16.91 0.75 -0.40
CA VAL A 165 -17.44 -0.11 0.66
C VAL A 165 -17.07 0.46 2.01
N ARG A 166 -18.02 0.48 2.92
CA ARG A 166 -17.86 0.90 4.30
C ARG A 166 -17.76 -0.33 5.21
N TYR A 167 -16.68 -0.41 5.96
CA TYR A 167 -16.42 -1.49 6.93
C TYR A 167 -16.59 -0.94 8.35
N THR A 168 -17.47 -1.59 9.13
CA THR A 168 -17.70 -1.21 10.53
C THR A 168 -17.30 -2.35 11.45
N ARG A 169 -16.74 -2.02 12.60
CA ARG A 169 -16.48 -2.98 13.66
C ARG A 169 -17.82 -3.48 14.20
N LYS A 170 -17.99 -4.80 14.31
CA LYS A 170 -19.10 -5.40 15.05
C LYS A 170 -18.82 -5.45 16.53
#